data_f7a296c199b90d4c595fbe6a93fb2032
#
_entry.id   f7a296c199b90d4c595fbe6a93fb2032
#
_cell.length_a   1.000
_cell.length_b   1.000
_cell.length_c   1.000
_cell.angle_alpha   90.00
_cell.angle_beta   90.00
_cell.angle_gamma   90.00
#
_symmetry.space_group_name_H-M   'P 1'
#
loop_
_entity.id
_entity.type
_entity.pdbx_description
1 polymer ?
#
loop_
_entity_poly.entity_id
_entity_poly.type
_entity_poly.pdbx_seq_one_letter_code
_entity_poly.pdbx_strand_id
1 'polypeptide(L)'
;GEELHNNHHTYPTSAKFSVKKYEFDIGWVYISLMSKIGWATVRKVPPKLQLGAIKPVADEKTLEALIANRYEVMAGYAREVRRVCKAEIAMLKEKQADLSPLKAAKRWLHRDDDRVPAAARPQLAQARAAHPVLDKMVTMREELRHLWLNTSQSREQLAADLQAWCHRAEESGIEALRQFSMKLRAAHA
;
A
#
# COMPACT_ATOMS: atom_id res chain seq x y z
N GLY A 1 9.70 -18.31 -8.88
CA GLY A 1 9.73 -18.81 -7.54
C GLY A 1 9.89 -17.80 -6.42
N GLU A 2 10.73 -16.76 -6.54
CA GLU A 2 10.95 -15.77 -5.46
C GLU A 2 9.70 -14.95 -5.13
N GLU A 3 8.83 -14.69 -6.10
CA GLU A 3 7.59 -13.93 -5.89
C GLU A 3 6.62 -14.66 -4.94
N LEU A 4 6.46 -15.98 -5.11
CA LEU A 4 5.62 -16.80 -4.24
C LEU A 4 6.23 -16.97 -2.85
N HIS A 5 7.55 -16.98 -2.74
CA HIS A 5 8.27 -17.03 -1.46
C HIS A 5 8.01 -15.76 -0.63
N ASN A 6 8.02 -14.59 -1.24
CA ASN A 6 7.66 -13.35 -0.57
C ASN A 6 6.19 -13.33 -0.08
N ASN A 7 5.27 -13.89 -0.86
CA ASN A 7 3.87 -14.05 -0.46
C ASN A 7 3.71 -15.01 0.73
N HIS A 8 4.51 -16.09 0.78
CA HIS A 8 4.54 -17.01 1.92
C HIS A 8 4.96 -16.30 3.22
N HIS A 9 5.99 -15.45 3.17
CA HIS A 9 6.38 -14.66 4.33
C HIS A 9 5.32 -13.65 4.76
N THR A 10 4.52 -13.16 3.82
CA THR A 10 3.41 -12.24 4.10
C THR A 10 2.21 -12.96 4.74
N TYR A 11 1.89 -14.16 4.26
CA TYR A 11 0.76 -14.97 4.74
C TYR A 11 1.20 -16.40 5.09
N PRO A 12 1.99 -16.60 6.16
CA PRO A 12 2.63 -17.88 6.45
C PRO A 12 1.67 -19.04 6.74
N THR A 13 0.43 -18.72 7.11
CA THR A 13 -0.60 -19.73 7.42
C THR A 13 -1.54 -20.00 6.25
N SER A 14 -1.34 -19.37 5.10
CA SER A 14 -2.17 -19.53 3.92
C SER A 14 -1.80 -20.77 3.11
N ALA A 15 -2.80 -21.53 2.68
CA ALA A 15 -2.61 -22.65 1.76
C ALA A 15 -2.39 -22.20 0.30
N LYS A 16 -2.74 -20.95 -0.02
CA LYS A 16 -2.55 -20.34 -1.33
C LYS A 16 -1.46 -19.29 -1.24
N PHE A 17 -0.39 -19.45 -2.03
CA PHE A 17 0.74 -18.53 -2.07
C PHE A 17 0.61 -17.47 -3.17
N SER A 18 -0.15 -17.76 -4.24
CA SER A 18 -0.44 -16.74 -5.25
C SER A 18 -1.46 -15.72 -4.75
N VAL A 19 -1.10 -14.45 -4.78
CA VAL A 19 -1.97 -13.33 -4.42
C VAL A 19 -2.50 -12.64 -5.68
N LYS A 20 -1.68 -12.51 -6.70
CA LYS A 20 -2.04 -11.86 -7.97
C LYS A 20 -2.52 -12.87 -9.01
N LYS A 21 -3.35 -12.41 -9.95
CA LYS A 21 -3.97 -13.26 -10.97
C LYS A 21 -2.97 -13.91 -11.96
N TYR A 22 -1.80 -13.30 -12.13
CA TYR A 22 -0.74 -13.78 -13.05
C TYR A 22 0.30 -14.67 -12.38
N GLU A 23 0.24 -14.84 -11.06
CA GLU A 23 1.12 -15.73 -10.31
C GLU A 23 0.61 -17.16 -10.43
N PHE A 24 1.43 -18.04 -11.03
CA PHE A 24 1.08 -19.44 -11.16
C PHE A 24 1.58 -20.22 -9.93
N ASP A 25 0.63 -20.71 -9.16
CA ASP A 25 0.88 -21.46 -7.92
C ASP A 25 0.50 -22.94 -8.14
N ILE A 26 1.52 -23.74 -8.46
CA ILE A 26 1.35 -25.18 -8.69
C ILE A 26 0.80 -25.88 -7.45
N GLY A 27 1.28 -25.49 -6.26
CA GLY A 27 0.81 -26.04 -4.98
C GLY A 27 -0.69 -25.78 -4.79
N TRP A 28 -1.13 -24.56 -5.10
CA TRP A 28 -2.55 -24.19 -5.00
C TRP A 28 -3.42 -24.96 -6.00
N VAL A 29 -2.94 -25.17 -7.23
CA VAL A 29 -3.67 -26.00 -8.24
C VAL A 29 -3.86 -27.42 -7.70
N TYR A 30 -2.82 -28.02 -7.10
CA TYR A 30 -2.88 -29.35 -6.51
C TYR A 30 -3.84 -29.41 -5.33
N ILE A 31 -3.74 -28.47 -4.40
CA ILE A 31 -4.63 -28.39 -3.23
C ILE A 31 -6.09 -28.16 -3.65
N SER A 32 -6.32 -27.33 -4.66
CA SER A 32 -7.67 -27.06 -5.19
C SER A 32 -8.28 -28.30 -5.84
N LEU A 33 -7.47 -29.06 -6.59
CA LEU A 33 -7.91 -30.32 -7.18
C LEU A 33 -8.25 -31.36 -6.10
N MET A 34 -7.35 -31.56 -5.13
CA MET A 34 -7.56 -32.47 -4.01
C MET A 34 -8.79 -32.07 -3.17
N SER A 35 -9.02 -30.77 -2.98
CA SER A 35 -10.21 -30.28 -2.28
C SER A 35 -11.50 -30.60 -3.02
N LYS A 36 -11.52 -30.53 -4.36
CA LYS A 36 -12.70 -30.86 -5.18
C LYS A 36 -13.08 -32.33 -5.12
N ILE A 37 -12.10 -33.23 -4.96
CA ILE A 37 -12.34 -34.66 -4.82
C ILE A 37 -12.50 -35.11 -3.35
N GLY A 38 -12.51 -34.15 -2.41
CA GLY A 38 -12.73 -34.41 -0.98
C GLY A 38 -11.51 -34.93 -0.21
N TRP A 39 -10.32 -34.97 -0.83
CA TRP A 39 -9.08 -35.47 -0.22
C TRP A 39 -8.31 -34.41 0.59
N ALA A 40 -8.63 -33.14 0.40
CA ALA A 40 -8.02 -32.06 1.15
C ALA A 40 -9.05 -31.02 1.56
N THR A 41 -8.83 -30.39 2.72
CA THR A 41 -9.67 -29.28 3.20
C THR A 41 -8.82 -28.02 3.26
N VAL A 42 -9.20 -26.99 2.53
CA VAL A 42 -8.53 -25.69 2.56
C VAL A 42 -8.98 -24.93 3.80
N ARG A 43 -8.05 -24.72 4.75
CA ARG A 43 -8.34 -24.03 6.02
C ARG A 43 -8.25 -22.52 5.91
N LYS A 44 -7.24 -22.00 5.18
CA LYS A 44 -7.00 -20.55 5.05
C LYS A 44 -6.52 -20.21 3.65
N VAL A 45 -7.03 -19.12 3.10
CA VAL A 45 -6.54 -18.43 1.89
C VAL A 45 -6.15 -17.00 2.26
N PRO A 46 -5.32 -16.30 1.46
CA PRO A 46 -5.02 -14.89 1.72
C PRO A 46 -6.32 -14.09 1.79
N PRO A 47 -6.48 -13.20 2.78
CA PRO A 47 -7.62 -12.31 2.85
C PRO A 47 -7.65 -11.41 1.61
N LYS A 48 -8.84 -11.09 1.12
CA LYS A 48 -9.02 -10.12 0.03
C LYS A 48 -9.71 -8.90 0.59
N LEU A 49 -9.13 -7.73 0.32
CA LEU A 49 -9.76 -6.47 0.65
C LEU A 49 -11.03 -6.31 -0.18
N GLN A 50 -12.16 -6.20 0.48
CA GLN A 50 -13.43 -5.88 -0.14
C GLN A 50 -13.71 -4.39 0.01
N LEU A 51 -14.23 -3.76 -1.04
CA LEU A 51 -14.61 -2.36 -1.03
C LEU A 51 -16.13 -2.28 -1.17
N GLY A 52 -16.77 -1.62 -0.22
CA GLY A 52 -18.20 -1.37 -0.20
C GLY A 52 -18.54 0.11 -0.30
N ALA A 53 -19.62 0.50 0.34
CA ALA A 53 -19.97 1.92 0.45
C ALA A 53 -18.95 2.68 1.30
N ILE A 54 -18.66 3.91 0.90
CA ILE A 54 -17.75 4.79 1.64
C ILE A 54 -18.40 5.18 2.96
N LYS A 55 -17.76 4.81 4.07
CA LYS A 55 -18.23 5.21 5.39
C LYS A 55 -17.81 6.64 5.72
N PRO A 56 -18.63 7.42 6.43
CA PRO A 56 -18.25 8.77 6.86
C PRO A 56 -17.09 8.75 7.87
N VAL A 57 -16.97 7.69 8.65
CA VAL A 57 -15.93 7.50 9.66
C VAL A 57 -15.30 6.13 9.50
N ALA A 58 -13.97 6.04 9.62
CA ALA A 58 -13.24 4.79 9.71
C ALA A 58 -13.47 4.18 11.11
N ASP A 59 -14.24 3.11 11.18
CA ASP A 59 -14.53 2.38 12.40
C ASP A 59 -13.51 1.25 12.67
N GLU A 60 -13.64 0.57 13.81
CA GLU A 60 -12.76 -0.56 14.18
C GLU A 60 -12.82 -1.71 13.16
N LYS A 61 -13.99 -1.96 12.56
CA LYS A 61 -14.14 -3.00 11.54
C LYS A 61 -13.38 -2.63 10.27
N THR A 62 -13.42 -1.35 9.89
CA THR A 62 -12.61 -0.82 8.79
C THR A 62 -11.12 -0.99 9.09
N LEU A 63 -10.70 -0.65 10.32
CA LEU A 63 -9.32 -0.83 10.77
C LEU A 63 -8.88 -2.30 10.70
N GLU A 64 -9.70 -3.24 11.18
CA GLU A 64 -9.41 -4.68 11.13
C GLU A 64 -9.24 -5.18 9.69
N ALA A 65 -10.13 -4.78 8.79
CA ALA A 65 -10.04 -5.13 7.38
C ALA A 65 -8.76 -4.60 6.73
N LEU A 66 -8.37 -3.37 7.06
CA LEU A 66 -7.15 -2.74 6.54
C LEU A 66 -5.88 -3.37 7.12
N ILE A 67 -5.84 -3.68 8.42
CA ILE A 67 -4.71 -4.37 9.05
C ILE A 67 -4.52 -5.76 8.44
N ALA A 68 -5.61 -6.51 8.25
CA ALA A 68 -5.57 -7.82 7.61
C ALA A 68 -5.01 -7.77 6.17
N ASN A 69 -5.26 -6.67 5.47
CA ASN A 69 -4.84 -6.44 4.09
C ASN A 69 -3.74 -5.38 3.94
N ARG A 70 -3.00 -5.06 5.02
CA ARG A 70 -2.03 -3.95 5.07
C ARG A 70 -1.01 -3.95 3.92
N TYR A 71 -0.56 -5.11 3.49
CA TYR A 71 0.40 -5.24 2.39
C TYR A 71 -0.21 -4.82 1.04
N GLU A 72 -1.46 -5.19 0.78
CA GLU A 72 -2.20 -4.75 -0.41
C GLU A 72 -2.48 -3.25 -0.38
N VAL A 73 -2.86 -2.73 0.78
CA VAL A 73 -3.07 -1.29 1.01
C VAL A 73 -1.78 -0.51 0.70
N MET A 74 -0.65 -0.91 1.27
CA MET A 74 0.64 -0.24 1.05
C MET A 74 1.15 -0.39 -0.38
N ALA A 75 0.92 -1.54 -1.02
CA ALA A 75 1.23 -1.72 -2.44
C ALA A 75 0.34 -0.84 -3.33
N GLY A 76 -0.92 -0.67 -2.96
CA GLY A 76 -1.85 0.27 -3.60
C GLY A 76 -1.34 1.71 -3.51
N TYR A 77 -0.94 2.13 -2.32
CA TYR A 77 -0.37 3.45 -2.11
C TYR A 77 0.91 3.68 -2.94
N ALA A 78 1.81 2.70 -2.95
CA ALA A 78 3.03 2.79 -3.76
C ALA A 78 2.73 2.94 -5.27
N ARG A 79 1.65 2.32 -5.76
CA ARG A 79 1.19 2.53 -7.15
C ARG A 79 0.73 3.96 -7.40
N GLU A 80 0.01 4.57 -6.46
CA GLU A 80 -0.42 5.96 -6.56
C GLU A 80 0.77 6.93 -6.56
N VAL A 81 1.76 6.73 -5.68
CA VAL A 81 3.00 7.53 -5.67
C VAL A 81 3.70 7.45 -7.03
N ARG A 82 3.83 6.26 -7.61
CA ARG A 82 4.44 6.08 -8.93
C ARG A 82 3.64 6.79 -10.03
N ARG A 83 2.32 6.71 -9.98
CA ARG A 83 1.43 7.37 -10.95
C ARG A 83 1.59 8.88 -10.90
N VAL A 84 1.59 9.47 -9.71
CA VAL A 84 1.76 10.91 -9.54
C VAL A 84 3.17 11.34 -9.94
N CYS A 85 4.21 10.60 -9.58
CA CYS A 85 5.58 10.85 -10.01
C CYS A 85 5.72 10.83 -11.55
N LYS A 86 5.07 9.88 -12.22
CA LYS A 86 5.07 9.79 -13.68
C LYS A 86 4.38 11.00 -14.33
N ALA A 87 3.26 11.43 -13.76
CA ALA A 87 2.54 12.63 -14.23
C ALA A 87 3.38 13.90 -14.06
N GLU A 88 4.07 14.03 -12.92
CA GLU A 88 4.97 15.15 -12.64
C GLU A 88 6.14 15.20 -13.64
N ILE A 89 6.75 14.06 -13.94
CA ILE A 89 7.81 13.96 -14.95
C ILE A 89 7.30 14.39 -16.32
N ALA A 90 6.08 13.97 -16.72
CA ALA A 90 5.50 14.36 -17.99
C ALA A 90 5.28 15.87 -18.06
N MET A 91 4.76 16.49 -17.01
CA MET A 91 4.54 17.93 -16.93
C MET A 91 5.86 18.72 -16.97
N LEU A 92 6.91 18.24 -16.29
CA LEU A 92 8.23 18.86 -16.32
C LEU A 92 8.88 18.77 -17.70
N LYS A 93 8.66 17.66 -18.43
CA LYS A 93 9.11 17.53 -19.83
C LYS A 93 8.49 18.59 -20.75
N GLU A 94 7.19 18.81 -20.62
CA GLU A 94 6.49 19.83 -21.40
C GLU A 94 7.01 21.23 -21.10
N LYS A 95 7.39 21.51 -19.85
CA LYS A 95 7.97 22.79 -19.42
C LYS A 95 9.48 22.89 -19.70
N GLN A 96 10.12 21.89 -20.30
CA GLN A 96 11.57 21.81 -20.51
C GLN A 96 12.41 22.03 -19.23
N ALA A 97 11.84 21.62 -18.08
CA ALA A 97 12.50 21.74 -16.79
C ALA A 97 13.51 20.60 -16.56
N ASP A 98 14.41 20.77 -15.59
CA ASP A 98 15.36 19.73 -15.22
C ASP A 98 14.64 18.52 -14.57
N LEU A 99 14.79 17.35 -15.19
CA LEU A 99 14.21 16.10 -14.74
C LEU A 99 15.16 15.25 -13.89
N SER A 100 16.44 15.62 -13.84
CA SER A 100 17.49 14.78 -13.25
C SER A 100 17.23 14.41 -11.79
N PRO A 101 16.83 15.33 -10.89
CA PRO A 101 16.59 15.00 -9.49
C PRO A 101 15.44 14.00 -9.33
N LEU A 102 14.33 14.23 -10.06
CA LEU A 102 13.14 13.39 -9.94
C LEU A 102 13.35 12.01 -10.57
N LYS A 103 14.05 11.93 -11.72
CA LYS A 103 14.41 10.65 -12.35
C LYS A 103 15.33 9.81 -11.46
N ALA A 104 16.27 10.41 -10.77
CA ALA A 104 17.16 9.73 -9.83
C ALA A 104 16.38 9.19 -8.60
N ALA A 105 15.43 9.97 -8.11
CA ALA A 105 14.66 9.63 -6.91
C ALA A 105 13.45 8.72 -7.17
N LYS A 106 12.89 8.67 -8.38
CA LYS A 106 11.62 7.97 -8.69
C LYS A 106 11.57 6.51 -8.23
N ARG A 107 12.72 5.85 -8.19
CA ARG A 107 12.87 4.46 -7.75
C ARG A 107 12.63 4.31 -6.25
N TRP A 108 12.87 5.36 -5.46
CA TRP A 108 12.88 5.33 -4.01
C TRP A 108 11.65 5.97 -3.37
N LEU A 109 10.98 6.91 -4.05
CA LEU A 109 9.82 7.65 -3.54
C LEU A 109 8.66 6.77 -3.02
N HIS A 110 8.50 5.58 -3.57
CA HIS A 110 7.43 4.64 -3.21
C HIS A 110 7.91 3.51 -2.29
N ARG A 111 9.17 3.52 -1.86
CA ARG A 111 9.75 2.50 -0.98
C ARG A 111 9.72 2.94 0.47
N ASP A 112 9.85 1.97 1.36
CA ASP A 112 9.98 2.22 2.79
C ASP A 112 11.34 2.90 3.06
N ASP A 113 11.37 3.80 4.03
CA ASP A 113 12.54 4.62 4.32
C ASP A 113 13.76 3.79 4.73
N ASP A 114 13.53 2.68 5.44
CA ASP A 114 14.56 1.70 5.82
C ASP A 114 15.18 0.94 4.63
N ARG A 115 14.48 0.91 3.49
CA ARG A 115 14.95 0.28 2.24
C ARG A 115 15.66 1.22 1.28
N VAL A 116 15.77 2.50 1.64
CA VAL A 116 16.47 3.50 0.83
C VAL A 116 17.96 3.47 1.17
N PRO A 117 18.86 3.14 0.20
CA PRO A 117 20.29 3.16 0.45
C PRO A 117 20.78 4.55 0.87
N ALA A 118 21.78 4.59 1.74
CA ALA A 118 22.38 5.85 2.21
C ALA A 118 22.84 6.75 1.05
N ALA A 119 23.40 6.17 -0.01
CA ALA A 119 23.82 6.89 -1.21
C ALA A 119 22.68 7.57 -1.99
N ALA A 120 21.44 7.04 -1.89
CA ALA A 120 20.28 7.60 -2.58
C ALA A 120 19.52 8.64 -1.75
N ARG A 121 19.77 8.75 -0.45
CA ARG A 121 19.06 9.65 0.46
C ARG A 121 19.19 11.13 0.11
N PRO A 122 20.39 11.67 -0.26
CA PRO A 122 20.51 13.07 -0.68
C PRO A 122 19.68 13.41 -1.92
N GLN A 123 19.66 12.53 -2.91
CA GLN A 123 18.88 12.70 -4.14
C GLN A 123 17.38 12.64 -3.86
N LEU A 124 16.97 11.73 -2.99
CA LEU A 124 15.57 11.62 -2.55
C LEU A 124 15.13 12.88 -1.80
N ALA A 125 15.94 13.38 -0.87
CA ALA A 125 15.67 14.61 -0.14
C ALA A 125 15.57 15.84 -1.07
N GLN A 126 16.44 15.95 -2.04
CA GLN A 126 16.41 17.00 -3.05
C GLN A 126 15.13 16.95 -3.89
N ALA A 127 14.72 15.76 -4.35
CA ALA A 127 13.50 15.59 -5.11
C ALA A 127 12.25 15.93 -4.27
N ARG A 128 12.21 15.52 -3.01
CA ARG A 128 11.12 15.85 -2.08
C ARG A 128 11.01 17.36 -1.83
N ALA A 129 12.14 18.04 -1.63
CA ALA A 129 12.16 19.48 -1.46
C ALA A 129 11.68 20.26 -2.69
N ALA A 130 11.98 19.75 -3.90
CA ALA A 130 11.57 20.36 -5.16
C ALA A 130 10.12 20.06 -5.56
N HIS A 131 9.51 19.00 -5.03
CA HIS A 131 8.17 18.51 -5.40
C HIS A 131 7.26 18.34 -4.16
N PRO A 132 6.60 19.40 -3.68
CA PRO A 132 5.80 19.37 -2.45
C PRO A 132 4.67 18.33 -2.44
N VAL A 133 4.04 18.08 -3.58
CA VAL A 133 2.97 17.07 -3.70
C VAL A 133 3.54 15.67 -3.43
N LEU A 134 4.67 15.33 -4.04
CA LEU A 134 5.33 14.05 -3.83
C LEU A 134 5.86 13.92 -2.40
N ASP A 135 6.40 14.99 -1.84
CA ASP A 135 6.86 15.01 -0.45
C ASP A 135 5.71 14.72 0.51
N LYS A 136 4.56 15.38 0.33
CA LYS A 136 3.36 15.13 1.13
C LYS A 136 2.88 13.68 1.01
N MET A 137 2.87 13.12 -0.20
CA MET A 137 2.48 11.73 -0.42
C MET A 137 3.43 10.74 0.26
N VAL A 138 4.74 10.98 0.20
CA VAL A 138 5.74 10.13 0.87
C VAL A 138 5.58 10.20 2.39
N THR A 139 5.42 11.41 2.94
CA THR A 139 5.19 11.61 4.38
C THR A 139 3.93 10.89 4.85
N MET A 140 2.82 11.10 4.17
CA MET A 140 1.53 10.45 4.50
C MET A 140 1.61 8.93 4.39
N ARG A 141 2.43 8.40 3.46
CA ARG A 141 2.67 6.97 3.34
C ARG A 141 3.38 6.39 4.56
N GLU A 142 4.42 7.07 5.05
CA GLU A 142 5.14 6.62 6.25
C GLU A 142 4.26 6.71 7.50
N GLU A 143 3.45 7.75 7.64
CA GLU A 143 2.46 7.85 8.73
C GLU A 143 1.48 6.66 8.70
N LEU A 144 0.94 6.31 7.53
CA LEU A 144 0.05 5.15 7.37
C LEU A 144 0.76 3.84 7.70
N ARG A 145 2.02 3.69 7.28
CA ARG A 145 2.84 2.52 7.62
C ARG A 145 3.04 2.38 9.12
N HIS A 146 3.30 3.48 9.83
CA HIS A 146 3.46 3.48 11.27
C HIS A 146 2.19 3.04 12.02
N LEU A 147 1.00 3.36 11.51
CA LEU A 147 -0.25 2.85 12.08
C LEU A 147 -0.28 1.32 12.13
N TRP A 148 0.20 0.66 11.06
CA TRP A 148 0.24 -0.82 11.01
C TRP A 148 1.31 -1.44 11.89
N LEU A 149 2.37 -0.70 12.20
CA LEU A 149 3.49 -1.18 13.02
C LEU A 149 3.28 -0.94 14.52
N ASN A 150 2.34 -0.09 14.87
CA ASN A 150 2.08 0.27 16.27
C ASN A 150 1.22 -0.79 16.94
N THR A 151 1.88 -1.72 17.64
CA THR A 151 1.23 -2.82 18.37
C THR A 151 0.92 -2.48 19.83
N SER A 152 1.33 -1.31 20.31
CA SER A 152 1.18 -0.89 21.71
C SER A 152 -0.09 -0.10 22.00
N GLN A 153 -0.76 0.42 20.96
CA GLN A 153 -1.99 1.20 21.09
C GLN A 153 -3.25 0.32 21.11
N SER A 154 -4.31 0.82 21.74
CA SER A 154 -5.63 0.19 21.64
C SER A 154 -6.20 0.29 20.23
N ARG A 155 -7.13 -0.61 19.89
CA ARG A 155 -7.83 -0.59 18.58
C ARG A 155 -8.62 0.70 18.38
N GLU A 156 -9.24 1.21 19.43
CA GLU A 156 -9.97 2.48 19.42
C GLU A 156 -9.04 3.65 19.07
N GLN A 157 -7.86 3.69 19.68
CA GLN A 157 -6.87 4.73 19.38
C GLN A 157 -6.36 4.62 17.93
N LEU A 158 -6.06 3.41 17.46
CA LEU A 158 -5.63 3.19 16.08
C LEU A 158 -6.74 3.55 15.06
N ALA A 159 -8.00 3.29 15.39
CA ALA A 159 -9.12 3.71 14.54
C ALA A 159 -9.25 5.24 14.49
N ALA A 160 -9.07 5.92 15.62
CA ALA A 160 -9.06 7.38 15.70
C ALA A 160 -7.89 7.97 14.88
N ASP A 161 -6.70 7.39 14.99
CA ASP A 161 -5.51 7.80 14.24
C ASP A 161 -5.70 7.58 12.73
N LEU A 162 -6.32 6.47 12.32
CA LEU A 162 -6.68 6.21 10.93
C LEU A 162 -7.68 7.25 10.42
N GLN A 163 -8.70 7.59 11.20
CA GLN A 163 -9.66 8.62 10.84
C GLN A 163 -9.00 10.00 10.70
N ALA A 164 -8.09 10.34 11.62
CA ALA A 164 -7.31 11.56 11.54
C ALA A 164 -6.41 11.60 10.30
N TRP A 165 -5.81 10.47 9.94
CA TRP A 165 -5.05 10.32 8.69
C TRP A 165 -5.93 10.55 7.46
N CYS A 166 -7.10 9.93 7.40
CA CYS A 166 -8.07 10.12 6.31
C CYS A 166 -8.46 11.60 6.16
N HIS A 167 -8.74 12.27 7.27
CA HIS A 167 -9.08 13.69 7.28
C HIS A 167 -7.95 14.57 6.72
N ARG A 168 -6.71 14.36 7.16
CA ARG A 168 -5.54 15.06 6.62
C ARG A 168 -5.32 14.79 5.12
N ALA A 169 -5.57 13.55 4.68
CA ALA A 169 -5.47 13.18 3.26
C ALA A 169 -6.50 13.94 2.42
N GLU A 170 -7.72 14.08 2.90
CA GLU A 170 -8.80 14.80 2.22
C GLU A 170 -8.58 16.31 2.21
N GLU A 171 -8.05 16.88 3.29
CA GLU A 171 -7.73 18.31 3.40
C GLU A 171 -6.43 18.71 2.67
N SER A 172 -5.62 17.76 2.26
CA SER A 172 -4.33 18.04 1.59
C SER A 172 -4.45 18.78 0.25
N GLY A 173 -5.61 18.78 -0.38
CA GLY A 173 -5.81 19.28 -1.74
C GLY A 173 -5.22 18.37 -2.83
N ILE A 174 -4.67 17.21 -2.48
CA ILE A 174 -4.08 16.24 -3.42
C ILE A 174 -5.14 15.18 -3.74
N GLU A 175 -5.62 15.16 -4.99
CA GLU A 175 -6.69 14.27 -5.43
C GLU A 175 -6.35 12.79 -5.21
N ALA A 176 -5.10 12.38 -5.45
CA ALA A 176 -4.65 11.02 -5.23
C ALA A 176 -4.80 10.59 -3.75
N LEU A 177 -4.48 11.48 -2.80
CA LEU A 177 -4.66 11.22 -1.36
C LEU A 177 -6.14 11.18 -0.97
N ARG A 178 -6.95 12.08 -1.50
CA ARG A 178 -8.40 12.10 -1.26
C ARG A 178 -9.04 10.80 -1.75
N GLN A 179 -8.74 10.38 -2.98
CA GLN A 179 -9.24 9.13 -3.55
C GLN A 179 -8.78 7.91 -2.74
N PHE A 180 -7.54 7.90 -2.29
CA PHE A 180 -7.01 6.82 -1.48
C PHE A 180 -7.69 6.75 -0.10
N SER A 181 -7.91 7.88 0.56
CA SER A 181 -8.68 7.96 1.81
C SER A 181 -10.09 7.38 1.64
N MET A 182 -10.79 7.73 0.58
CA MET A 182 -12.12 7.18 0.29
C MET A 182 -12.10 5.66 0.14
N LYS A 183 -11.07 5.09 -0.53
CA LYS A 183 -10.88 3.64 -0.63
C LYS A 183 -10.66 2.99 0.73
N LEU A 184 -9.87 3.62 1.62
CA LEU A 184 -9.67 3.10 2.97
C LEU A 184 -10.99 3.05 3.74
N ARG A 185 -11.80 4.10 3.67
CA ARG A 185 -13.11 4.15 4.35
C ARG A 185 -14.17 3.22 3.75
N ALA A 186 -13.97 2.76 2.53
CA ALA A 186 -14.84 1.77 1.88
C ALA A 186 -14.42 0.32 2.21
N ALA A 187 -13.29 0.10 2.90
CA ALA A 187 -12.79 -1.22 3.22
C ALA A 187 -13.68 -1.95 4.25
N HIS A 188 -13.94 -3.23 3.98
CA HIS A 188 -14.62 -4.14 4.91
C HIS A 188 -14.05 -5.55 4.79
N ALA A 189 -14.23 -6.36 5.83
CA ALA A 189 -13.80 -7.76 5.90
C ALA A 189 -14.85 -8.69 5.28
#